data_b58b8d7079e3a963dd24ef960e64f17e
#
_entry.id   b58b8d7079e3a963dd24ef960e64f17e
#
_cell.length_a   1.000
_cell.length_b   1.000
_cell.length_c   1.000
_cell.angle_alpha   90.00
_cell.angle_beta   90.00
_cell.angle_gamma   90.00
#
_symmetry.space_group_name_H-M   'P 1'
#
loop_
_entity.id
_entity.type
_entity.pdbx_description
1 polymer ?
#
loop_
_entity_poly.entity_id
_entity_poly.type
_entity_poly.pdbx_seq_one_letter_code
_entity_poly.pdbx_strand_id
1 'polypeptide(L)'
;MTLPNTPLPSRDLAGRVAVVTGGSSGIGLATADLLLARGAAVALCGRDAGRLEAARAHLRQRHPDAAIDARPVDVLEAERVRAWATEVEAALGPVSMLVNNAGQGRVSTFADTTDDAWQEELRLKFFSILHPTRAFLPQLARQAAALGDAAVVCVNSLLARQPEPHMVATSAARAGVVNLVRSMATEFAPQGVRVNGILVGLIDSGQWRRRFDARADRSQDWTAWSGALARDKKIPLQRLGRPDEAAQALVFLACPASSYTTGAHLDVSGGHSRHA
;
A
#
# COMPACT_ATOMS: atom_id res chain seq x y z
N MET A 1 -22.13 -15.06 11.01
CA MET A 1 -21.10 -16.11 10.89
C MET A 1 -19.83 -15.56 11.55
N THR A 2 -19.61 -15.93 12.81
CA THR A 2 -18.41 -15.56 13.58
C THR A 2 -17.22 -16.27 12.98
N LEU A 3 -16.23 -15.52 12.52
CA LEU A 3 -14.96 -16.08 12.06
C LEU A 3 -14.31 -16.87 13.22
N PRO A 4 -13.70 -18.01 12.95
CA PRO A 4 -13.00 -18.77 13.97
C PRO A 4 -11.91 -17.89 14.59
N ASN A 5 -11.70 -18.06 15.89
CA ASN A 5 -10.69 -17.40 16.70
C ASN A 5 -9.30 -17.63 16.07
N THR A 6 -8.89 -16.72 15.19
CA THR A 6 -7.54 -16.77 14.59
C THR A 6 -6.57 -16.52 15.74
N PRO A 7 -5.59 -17.39 16.00
CA PRO A 7 -4.59 -17.13 17.04
C PRO A 7 -3.96 -15.77 16.79
N LEU A 8 -3.74 -15.00 17.87
CA LEU A 8 -3.04 -13.73 17.80
C LEU A 8 -1.73 -13.93 17.01
N PRO A 9 -1.43 -13.07 16.02
CA PRO A 9 -0.23 -13.22 15.23
C PRO A 9 0.98 -13.31 16.15
N SER A 10 1.89 -14.23 15.87
CA SER A 10 3.16 -14.33 16.58
C SER A 10 3.88 -12.99 16.50
N ARG A 11 4.55 -12.53 17.56
CA ARG A 11 5.38 -11.31 17.55
C ARG A 11 6.69 -11.51 16.77
N ASP A 12 6.60 -12.11 15.61
CA ASP A 12 7.72 -12.49 14.75
C ASP A 12 8.38 -11.31 14.02
N LEU A 13 7.80 -10.11 14.12
CA LEU A 13 8.39 -8.87 13.64
C LEU A 13 8.93 -7.98 14.76
N ALA A 14 9.06 -8.50 15.98
CA ALA A 14 9.67 -7.77 17.08
C ALA A 14 11.10 -7.34 16.73
N GLY A 15 11.45 -6.08 17.06
CA GLY A 15 12.75 -5.49 16.72
C GLY A 15 12.87 -5.00 15.27
N ARG A 16 11.85 -5.14 14.44
CA ARG A 16 11.82 -4.60 13.08
C ARG A 16 11.07 -3.27 13.02
N VAL A 17 11.52 -2.39 12.11
CA VAL A 17 10.86 -1.10 11.83
C VAL A 17 10.27 -1.14 10.42
N ALA A 18 9.00 -0.79 10.33
CA ALA A 18 8.29 -0.68 9.07
C ALA A 18 7.86 0.77 8.79
N VAL A 19 7.96 1.17 7.54
CA VAL A 19 7.43 2.44 7.02
C VAL A 19 6.24 2.16 6.11
N VAL A 20 5.12 2.88 6.32
CA VAL A 20 3.93 2.78 5.47
C VAL A 20 3.55 4.16 4.97
N THR A 21 3.71 4.41 3.66
CA THR A 21 3.25 5.66 3.06
C THR A 21 1.74 5.62 2.82
N GLY A 22 1.04 6.75 3.01
CA GLY A 22 -0.42 6.79 2.93
C GLY A 22 -1.11 5.97 4.02
N GLY A 23 -0.53 5.94 5.23
CA GLY A 23 -0.96 5.12 6.36
C GLY A 23 -2.19 5.66 7.13
N SER A 24 -2.78 6.78 6.71
CA SER A 24 -3.89 7.41 7.44
C SER A 24 -5.27 6.78 7.20
N SER A 25 -5.40 5.83 6.28
CA SER A 25 -6.69 5.18 5.98
C SER A 25 -6.52 3.92 5.11
N GLY A 26 -7.62 3.15 4.97
CA GLY A 26 -7.72 2.05 4.00
C GLY A 26 -6.63 1.00 4.14
N ILE A 27 -6.05 0.59 3.01
CA ILE A 27 -5.02 -0.46 2.96
C ILE A 27 -3.80 -0.10 3.81
N GLY A 28 -3.34 1.16 3.74
CA GLY A 28 -2.17 1.61 4.50
C GLY A 28 -2.38 1.53 6.02
N LEU A 29 -3.54 1.97 6.51
CA LEU A 29 -3.88 1.87 7.94
C LEU A 29 -4.00 0.40 8.39
N ALA A 30 -4.68 -0.44 7.61
CA ALA A 30 -4.80 -1.87 7.90
C ALA A 30 -3.44 -2.58 7.88
N THR A 31 -2.53 -2.17 6.99
CA THR A 31 -1.16 -2.69 6.94
C THR A 31 -0.38 -2.31 8.20
N ALA A 32 -0.49 -1.05 8.64
CA ALA A 32 0.13 -0.59 9.87
C ALA A 32 -0.39 -1.35 11.10
N ASP A 33 -1.70 -1.51 11.19
CA ASP A 33 -2.36 -2.27 12.28
C ASP A 33 -1.84 -3.70 12.35
N LEU A 34 -1.73 -4.39 11.21
CA LEU A 34 -1.22 -5.75 11.15
C LEU A 34 0.28 -5.85 11.49
N LEU A 35 1.10 -4.92 11.03
CA LEU A 35 2.54 -4.85 11.37
C LEU A 35 2.74 -4.66 12.88
N LEU A 36 1.98 -3.75 13.50
CA LEU A 36 2.00 -3.52 14.95
C LEU A 36 1.54 -4.77 15.72
N ALA A 37 0.48 -5.42 15.29
CA ALA A 37 -0.01 -6.67 15.89
C ALA A 37 1.05 -7.78 15.88
N ARG A 38 1.94 -7.80 14.87
CA ARG A 38 3.07 -8.72 14.76
C ARG A 38 4.34 -8.24 15.46
N GLY A 39 4.28 -7.10 16.18
CA GLY A 39 5.35 -6.60 17.03
C GLY A 39 6.35 -5.66 16.36
N ALA A 40 6.14 -5.24 15.12
CA ALA A 40 6.98 -4.23 14.47
C ALA A 40 6.74 -2.84 15.07
N ALA A 41 7.77 -1.98 15.09
CA ALA A 41 7.58 -0.54 15.19
C ALA A 41 7.16 0.02 13.83
N VAL A 42 6.27 1.01 13.80
CA VAL A 42 5.71 1.50 12.54
C VAL A 42 5.77 3.02 12.43
N ALA A 43 6.35 3.50 11.32
CA ALA A 43 6.26 4.90 10.90
C ALA A 43 5.22 5.07 9.78
N LEU A 44 4.37 6.07 9.94
CA LEU A 44 3.30 6.41 8.99
C LEU A 44 3.50 7.80 8.42
N CYS A 45 3.14 8.00 7.16
CA CYS A 45 2.95 9.34 6.63
C CYS A 45 1.65 9.50 5.85
N GLY A 46 1.23 10.75 5.71
CA GLY A 46 0.10 11.19 4.92
C GLY A 46 0.10 12.72 4.84
N ARG A 47 -0.63 13.30 3.90
CA ARG A 47 -0.66 14.77 3.70
C ARG A 47 -1.55 15.49 4.71
N ASP A 48 -2.63 14.84 5.12
CA ASP A 48 -3.63 15.40 6.03
C ASP A 48 -3.27 15.07 7.47
N ALA A 49 -2.84 16.08 8.22
CA ALA A 49 -2.38 15.93 9.60
C ALA A 49 -3.50 15.46 10.55
N GLY A 50 -4.74 15.91 10.33
CA GLY A 50 -5.88 15.52 11.17
C GLY A 50 -6.25 14.05 11.01
N ARG A 51 -6.34 13.55 9.75
CA ARG A 51 -6.56 12.13 9.48
C ARG A 51 -5.42 11.25 9.97
N LEU A 52 -4.20 11.74 9.87
CA LEU A 52 -3.03 11.01 10.32
C LEU A 52 -3.01 10.88 11.84
N GLU A 53 -3.35 11.95 12.57
CA GLU A 53 -3.46 11.91 14.03
C GLU A 53 -4.60 10.99 14.49
N ALA A 54 -5.75 11.02 13.83
CA ALA A 54 -6.85 10.10 14.11
C ALA A 54 -6.42 8.63 13.87
N ALA A 55 -5.66 8.36 12.81
CA ALA A 55 -5.10 7.03 12.54
C ALA A 55 -4.12 6.61 13.63
N ARG A 56 -3.22 7.49 14.06
CA ARG A 56 -2.28 7.25 15.16
C ARG A 56 -3.00 6.94 16.47
N ALA A 57 -4.01 7.73 16.82
CA ALA A 57 -4.81 7.50 18.02
C ALA A 57 -5.53 6.16 17.99
N HIS A 58 -6.14 5.80 16.85
CA HIS A 58 -6.78 4.51 16.63
C HIS A 58 -5.78 3.34 16.81
N LEU A 59 -4.59 3.43 16.22
CA LEU A 59 -3.57 2.39 16.34
C LEU A 59 -3.04 2.28 17.78
N ARG A 60 -2.82 3.40 18.49
CA ARG A 60 -2.40 3.40 19.90
C ARG A 60 -3.44 2.77 20.83
N GLN A 61 -4.72 2.98 20.56
CA GLN A 61 -5.78 2.33 21.34
C GLN A 61 -5.74 0.81 21.19
N ARG A 62 -5.40 0.29 20.01
CA ARG A 62 -5.32 -1.14 19.73
C ARG A 62 -3.98 -1.77 20.16
N HIS A 63 -2.93 -1.00 20.13
CA HIS A 63 -1.55 -1.42 20.41
C HIS A 63 -0.88 -0.42 21.37
N PRO A 64 -1.29 -0.38 22.67
CA PRO A 64 -0.87 0.66 23.60
C PRO A 64 0.66 0.73 23.82
N ASP A 65 1.35 -0.40 23.77
CA ASP A 65 2.79 -0.50 24.01
C ASP A 65 3.63 -0.41 22.72
N ALA A 66 3.00 -0.26 21.58
CA ALA A 66 3.71 -0.26 20.29
C ALA A 66 4.38 1.09 19.99
N ALA A 67 5.56 1.05 19.40
CA ALA A 67 6.25 2.23 18.92
C ALA A 67 5.64 2.69 17.58
N ILE A 68 5.01 3.86 17.60
CA ILE A 68 4.33 4.45 16.44
C ILE A 68 4.83 5.87 16.24
N ASP A 69 5.39 6.17 15.06
CA ASP A 69 5.68 7.51 14.56
C ASP A 69 4.72 7.87 13.42
N ALA A 70 4.13 9.06 13.45
CA ALA A 70 3.18 9.49 12.43
C ALA A 70 3.43 10.96 12.08
N ARG A 71 3.82 11.25 10.82
CA ARG A 71 4.22 12.59 10.40
C ARG A 71 3.54 13.04 9.12
N PRO A 72 3.11 14.30 9.04
CA PRO A 72 2.59 14.86 7.80
C PRO A 72 3.74 15.02 6.80
N VAL A 73 3.71 14.19 5.74
CA VAL A 73 4.68 14.20 4.65
C VAL A 73 3.94 14.00 3.33
N ASP A 74 4.18 14.86 2.35
CA ASP A 74 3.85 14.58 0.97
C ASP A 74 5.01 13.80 0.34
N VAL A 75 4.72 12.59 -0.10
CA VAL A 75 5.72 11.71 -0.74
C VAL A 75 6.23 12.24 -2.09
N LEU A 76 5.60 13.27 -2.64
CA LEU A 76 6.05 13.96 -3.85
C LEU A 76 7.10 15.05 -3.59
N GLU A 77 7.39 15.34 -2.33
CA GLU A 77 8.41 16.32 -1.90
C GLU A 77 9.69 15.59 -1.47
N ALA A 78 10.63 15.41 -2.41
CA ALA A 78 11.83 14.60 -2.22
C ALA A 78 12.64 14.96 -0.97
N GLU A 79 12.86 16.28 -0.73
CA GLU A 79 13.65 16.78 0.42
C GLU A 79 12.93 16.46 1.74
N ARG A 80 11.61 16.66 1.79
CA ARG A 80 10.83 16.34 2.98
C ARG A 80 10.85 14.83 3.29
N VAL A 81 10.79 13.99 2.25
CA VAL A 81 10.90 12.53 2.39
C VAL A 81 12.29 12.13 2.91
N ARG A 82 13.37 12.76 2.44
CA ARG A 82 14.72 12.50 2.95
C ARG A 82 14.85 12.88 4.43
N ALA A 83 14.36 14.06 4.81
CA ALA A 83 14.34 14.49 6.20
C ALA A 83 13.53 13.50 7.07
N TRP A 84 12.36 13.08 6.57
CA TRP A 84 11.52 12.09 7.28
C TRP A 84 12.24 10.75 7.49
N ALA A 85 13.01 10.27 6.52
CA ALA A 85 13.77 9.03 6.69
C ALA A 85 14.79 9.12 7.83
N THR A 86 15.46 10.27 8.00
CA THR A 86 16.36 10.52 9.12
C THR A 86 15.59 10.60 10.45
N GLU A 87 14.46 11.28 10.47
CA GLU A 87 13.60 11.42 11.66
C GLU A 87 13.06 10.04 12.13
N VAL A 88 12.67 9.17 11.19
CA VAL A 88 12.20 7.81 11.49
C VAL A 88 13.32 6.97 12.11
N GLU A 89 14.54 7.01 11.52
CA GLU A 89 15.68 6.28 12.06
C GLU A 89 16.03 6.73 13.49
N ALA A 90 15.97 8.03 13.75
CA ALA A 90 16.22 8.57 15.10
C ALA A 90 15.13 8.16 16.10
N ALA A 91 13.87 8.07 15.68
CA ALA A 91 12.74 7.79 16.57
C ALA A 91 12.51 6.30 16.83
N LEU A 92 12.68 5.45 15.82
CA LEU A 92 12.29 4.03 15.85
C LEU A 92 13.46 3.07 15.56
N GLY A 93 14.59 3.58 15.10
CA GLY A 93 15.69 2.77 14.58
C GLY A 93 15.62 2.55 13.06
N PRO A 94 16.61 1.81 12.50
CA PRO A 94 16.75 1.63 11.07
C PRO A 94 15.64 0.76 10.48
N VAL A 95 15.13 1.19 9.33
CA VAL A 95 13.98 0.58 8.64
C VAL A 95 14.39 -0.70 7.91
N SER A 96 13.64 -1.77 8.11
CA SER A 96 13.78 -3.05 7.41
C SER A 96 12.64 -3.36 6.44
N MET A 97 11.51 -2.64 6.53
CA MET A 97 10.33 -2.86 5.67
C MET A 97 9.78 -1.51 5.20
N LEU A 98 9.63 -1.33 3.88
CA LEU A 98 9.02 -0.15 3.27
C LEU A 98 7.79 -0.55 2.47
N VAL A 99 6.61 -0.03 2.82
CA VAL A 99 5.37 -0.21 2.07
C VAL A 99 5.00 1.10 1.37
N ASN A 100 5.22 1.15 0.06
CA ASN A 100 4.81 2.23 -0.81
C ASN A 100 3.32 2.06 -1.16
N ASN A 101 2.45 2.68 -0.37
CA ASN A 101 1.00 2.60 -0.53
C ASN A 101 0.36 3.95 -0.91
N ALA A 102 1.05 5.08 -0.70
CA ALA A 102 0.50 6.39 -1.03
C ALA A 102 0.13 6.50 -2.52
N GLY A 103 -1.12 6.83 -2.79
CA GLY A 103 -1.62 6.98 -4.16
C GLY A 103 -3.14 7.09 -4.21
N GLN A 104 -3.64 7.41 -5.40
CA GLN A 104 -5.07 7.42 -5.71
C GLN A 104 -5.26 7.14 -7.21
N GLY A 105 -6.46 6.73 -7.62
CA GLY A 105 -6.85 6.67 -9.04
C GLY A 105 -7.54 7.95 -9.46
N ARG A 106 -7.33 8.37 -10.71
CA ARG A 106 -8.03 9.49 -11.34
C ARG A 106 -8.82 8.97 -12.54
N VAL A 107 -10.09 9.36 -12.64
CA VAL A 107 -10.87 9.14 -13.86
C VAL A 107 -10.28 9.99 -14.99
N SER A 108 -10.02 9.37 -16.13
CA SER A 108 -9.41 10.01 -17.29
C SER A 108 -9.76 9.22 -18.56
N THR A 109 -10.18 9.92 -19.61
CA THR A 109 -10.33 9.33 -20.95
C THR A 109 -9.15 9.79 -21.82
N PHE A 110 -8.93 9.12 -22.95
CA PHE A 110 -7.84 9.55 -23.86
C PHE A 110 -8.11 10.95 -24.44
N ALA A 111 -9.35 11.23 -24.79
CA ALA A 111 -9.73 12.47 -25.45
C ALA A 111 -9.70 13.69 -24.50
N ASP A 112 -10.08 13.50 -23.23
CA ASP A 112 -10.31 14.60 -22.31
C ASP A 112 -9.15 14.82 -21.32
N THR A 113 -8.12 13.97 -21.36
CA THR A 113 -6.98 14.07 -20.44
C THR A 113 -5.92 14.99 -21.03
N THR A 114 -5.70 16.16 -20.41
CA THR A 114 -4.69 17.12 -20.81
C THR A 114 -3.27 16.61 -20.54
N ASP A 115 -2.27 17.19 -21.19
CA ASP A 115 -0.85 16.85 -20.97
C ASP A 115 -0.44 17.06 -19.51
N ASP A 116 -0.90 18.13 -18.87
CA ASP A 116 -0.63 18.39 -17.44
C ASP A 116 -1.24 17.29 -16.56
N ALA A 117 -2.47 16.85 -16.83
CA ALA A 117 -3.10 15.76 -16.10
C ALA A 117 -2.37 14.43 -16.30
N TRP A 118 -1.82 14.17 -17.49
CA TRP A 118 -0.92 13.04 -17.74
C TRP A 118 0.35 13.14 -16.90
N GLN A 119 1.02 14.29 -16.89
CA GLN A 119 2.24 14.50 -16.12
C GLN A 119 2.01 14.35 -14.61
N GLU A 120 0.91 14.91 -14.09
CA GLU A 120 0.52 14.75 -12.69
C GLU A 120 0.28 13.28 -12.31
N GLU A 121 -0.39 12.52 -13.17
CA GLU A 121 -0.67 11.10 -12.90
C GLU A 121 0.61 10.27 -12.94
N LEU A 122 1.48 10.47 -13.93
CA LEU A 122 2.80 9.86 -13.99
C LEU A 122 3.64 10.23 -12.76
N ARG A 123 3.70 11.54 -12.45
CA ARG A 123 4.41 12.02 -11.27
C ARG A 123 3.93 11.35 -10.00
N LEU A 124 2.62 11.28 -9.79
CA LEU A 124 2.05 10.62 -8.60
C LEU A 124 2.44 9.15 -8.53
N LYS A 125 2.30 8.38 -9.62
CA LYS A 125 2.52 6.93 -9.56
C LYS A 125 3.99 6.54 -9.43
N PHE A 126 4.88 7.31 -10.04
CA PHE A 126 6.31 6.99 -9.97
C PHE A 126 6.97 7.60 -8.74
N PHE A 127 6.78 8.89 -8.49
CA PHE A 127 7.53 9.56 -7.44
C PHE A 127 7.03 9.25 -6.03
N SER A 128 5.77 8.80 -5.86
CA SER A 128 5.31 8.24 -4.58
C SER A 128 6.01 6.93 -4.19
N ILE A 129 6.70 6.29 -5.13
CA ILE A 129 7.53 5.10 -4.91
C ILE A 129 9.01 5.48 -4.89
N LEU A 130 9.47 6.27 -5.87
CA LEU A 130 10.90 6.61 -6.04
C LEU A 130 11.47 7.39 -4.86
N HIS A 131 10.75 8.42 -4.38
CA HIS A 131 11.27 9.26 -3.29
C HIS A 131 11.41 8.46 -1.98
N PRO A 132 10.36 7.76 -1.48
CA PRO A 132 10.53 6.95 -0.27
C PRO A 132 11.57 5.84 -0.45
N THR A 133 11.56 5.14 -1.60
CA THR A 133 12.52 4.06 -1.83
C THR A 133 13.95 4.57 -1.79
N ARG A 134 14.26 5.68 -2.47
CA ARG A 134 15.62 6.29 -2.43
C ARG A 134 16.03 6.73 -1.04
N ALA A 135 15.10 7.32 -0.28
CA ALA A 135 15.38 7.84 1.05
C ALA A 135 15.64 6.73 2.07
N PHE A 136 14.92 5.61 1.98
CA PHE A 136 15.03 4.50 2.92
C PHE A 136 15.99 3.38 2.47
N LEU A 137 16.40 3.33 1.19
CA LEU A 137 17.27 2.27 0.66
C LEU A 137 18.57 2.07 1.48
N PRO A 138 19.29 3.12 1.93
CA PRO A 138 20.48 2.93 2.75
C PRO A 138 20.20 2.20 4.08
N GLN A 139 19.06 2.47 4.71
CA GLN A 139 18.65 1.79 5.94
C GLN A 139 18.25 0.34 5.66
N LEU A 140 17.46 0.10 4.59
CA LEU A 140 17.06 -1.23 4.14
C LEU A 140 18.28 -2.11 3.85
N ALA A 141 19.28 -1.60 3.14
CA ALA A 141 20.52 -2.34 2.84
C ALA A 141 21.30 -2.70 4.11
N ARG A 142 21.43 -1.76 5.07
CA ARG A 142 22.06 -2.05 6.37
C ARG A 142 21.28 -3.12 7.13
N GLN A 143 19.94 -3.06 7.12
CA GLN A 143 19.11 -4.06 7.80
C GLN A 143 19.12 -5.42 7.09
N ALA A 144 19.19 -5.46 5.77
CA ALA A 144 19.38 -6.70 5.04
C ALA A 144 20.69 -7.39 5.42
N ALA A 145 21.78 -6.62 5.58
CA ALA A 145 23.08 -7.16 6.03
C ALA A 145 23.02 -7.62 7.50
N ALA A 146 22.33 -6.92 8.37
CA ALA A 146 22.26 -7.20 9.81
C ALA A 146 21.28 -8.32 10.17
N LEU A 147 20.10 -8.36 9.52
CA LEU A 147 19.00 -9.27 9.84
C LEU A 147 18.80 -10.40 8.81
N GLY A 148 19.56 -10.37 7.72
CA GLY A 148 19.41 -11.31 6.60
C GLY A 148 18.19 -11.06 5.70
N ASP A 149 17.40 -10.00 5.95
CA ASP A 149 16.20 -9.67 5.14
C ASP A 149 15.77 -8.22 5.32
N ALA A 150 15.51 -7.56 4.20
CA ALA A 150 14.77 -6.30 4.13
C ALA A 150 13.93 -6.25 2.85
N ALA A 151 12.85 -5.49 2.87
CA ALA A 151 11.93 -5.49 1.73
C ALA A 151 11.29 -4.13 1.44
N VAL A 152 11.06 -3.88 0.15
CA VAL A 152 10.17 -2.85 -0.39
C VAL A 152 8.95 -3.54 -0.99
N VAL A 153 7.75 -3.09 -0.64
CA VAL A 153 6.51 -3.60 -1.24
C VAL A 153 5.69 -2.44 -1.77
N CYS A 154 5.24 -2.55 -3.02
CA CYS A 154 4.49 -1.49 -3.71
C CYS A 154 3.02 -1.88 -3.91
N VAL A 155 2.11 -0.99 -3.50
CA VAL A 155 0.68 -1.15 -3.83
C VAL A 155 0.44 -0.67 -5.25
N ASN A 156 0.02 -1.58 -6.09
CA ASN A 156 -0.39 -1.32 -7.45
C ASN A 156 -1.84 -1.83 -7.66
N SER A 157 -2.34 -1.85 -8.87
CA SER A 157 -3.70 -2.25 -9.20
C SER A 157 -3.73 -3.14 -10.43
N LEU A 158 -4.78 -3.91 -10.55
CA LEU A 158 -5.09 -4.68 -11.78
C LEU A 158 -5.11 -3.82 -13.04
N LEU A 159 -5.38 -2.52 -12.91
CA LEU A 159 -5.30 -1.57 -14.05
C LEU A 159 -3.95 -1.58 -14.76
N ALA A 160 -2.90 -2.06 -14.12
CA ALA A 160 -1.58 -2.25 -14.73
C ALA A 160 -1.56 -3.33 -15.83
N ARG A 161 -2.46 -4.31 -15.76
CA ARG A 161 -2.57 -5.43 -16.70
C ARG A 161 -3.89 -5.48 -17.43
N GLN A 162 -4.93 -4.89 -16.83
CA GLN A 162 -6.29 -4.89 -17.31
C GLN A 162 -6.81 -3.43 -17.30
N PRO A 163 -6.47 -2.63 -18.32
CA PRO A 163 -6.85 -1.22 -18.36
C PRO A 163 -8.36 -1.04 -18.49
N GLU A 164 -8.88 0.00 -17.83
CA GLU A 164 -10.28 0.42 -17.96
C GLU A 164 -10.34 1.70 -18.82
N PRO A 165 -11.31 1.82 -19.78
CA PRO A 165 -11.36 2.94 -20.72
C PRO A 165 -11.40 4.33 -20.09
N HIS A 166 -12.00 4.44 -18.89
CA HIS A 166 -12.13 5.69 -18.14
C HIS A 166 -10.99 5.89 -17.10
N MET A 167 -9.88 5.16 -17.23
CA MET A 167 -8.73 5.20 -16.34
C MET A 167 -7.41 5.17 -17.12
N VAL A 168 -7.38 5.80 -18.31
CA VAL A 168 -6.28 5.64 -19.28
C VAL A 168 -4.92 6.01 -18.69
N ALA A 169 -4.77 7.22 -18.17
CA ALA A 169 -3.49 7.69 -17.63
C ALA A 169 -3.07 6.87 -16.40
N THR A 170 -4.02 6.57 -15.51
CA THR A 170 -3.77 5.71 -14.33
C THR A 170 -3.32 4.31 -14.76
N SER A 171 -3.95 3.69 -15.77
CA SER A 171 -3.62 2.35 -16.24
C SER A 171 -2.23 2.31 -16.86
N ALA A 172 -1.89 3.27 -17.72
CA ALA A 172 -0.58 3.37 -18.36
C ALA A 172 0.54 3.57 -17.32
N ALA A 173 0.35 4.49 -16.37
CA ALA A 173 1.33 4.73 -15.31
C ALA A 173 1.52 3.48 -14.42
N ARG A 174 0.45 2.76 -14.09
CA ARG A 174 0.51 1.54 -13.27
C ARG A 174 1.18 0.38 -14.00
N ALA A 175 1.04 0.29 -15.33
CA ALA A 175 1.81 -0.68 -16.14
C ALA A 175 3.32 -0.41 -16.02
N GLY A 176 3.73 0.88 -16.07
CA GLY A 176 5.11 1.27 -15.83
C GLY A 176 5.61 0.93 -14.43
N VAL A 177 4.75 1.02 -13.40
CA VAL A 177 5.11 0.62 -12.02
C VAL A 177 5.38 -0.89 -11.93
N VAL A 178 4.70 -1.75 -12.69
CA VAL A 178 5.02 -3.18 -12.73
C VAL A 178 6.46 -3.41 -13.20
N ASN A 179 6.86 -2.72 -14.25
CA ASN A 179 8.24 -2.77 -14.76
C ASN A 179 9.24 -2.18 -13.76
N LEU A 180 8.91 -1.04 -13.14
CA LEU A 180 9.76 -0.41 -12.12
C LEU A 180 10.04 -1.35 -10.94
N VAL A 181 9.03 -2.05 -10.41
CA VAL A 181 9.21 -3.04 -9.34
C VAL A 181 10.18 -4.13 -9.77
N ARG A 182 10.08 -4.63 -11.01
CA ARG A 182 11.00 -5.64 -11.53
C ARG A 182 12.43 -5.13 -11.65
N SER A 183 12.60 -3.90 -12.14
CA SER A 183 13.92 -3.27 -12.26
C SER A 183 14.57 -3.06 -10.90
N MET A 184 13.84 -2.51 -9.93
CA MET A 184 14.33 -2.33 -8.56
C MET A 184 14.67 -3.67 -7.89
N ALA A 185 13.88 -4.72 -8.13
CA ALA A 185 14.16 -6.04 -7.59
C ALA A 185 15.50 -6.61 -8.07
N THR A 186 15.83 -6.41 -9.34
CA THR A 186 17.13 -6.83 -9.92
C THR A 186 18.28 -5.98 -9.38
N GLU A 187 18.07 -4.67 -9.29
CA GLU A 187 19.12 -3.73 -8.86
C GLU A 187 19.46 -3.86 -7.36
N PHE A 188 18.45 -4.13 -6.52
CA PHE A 188 18.65 -4.17 -5.07
C PHE A 188 18.95 -5.56 -4.51
N ALA A 189 18.75 -6.62 -5.31
CA ALA A 189 19.05 -7.99 -4.89
C ALA A 189 20.49 -8.20 -4.38
N PRO A 190 21.57 -7.62 -4.99
CA PRO A 190 22.92 -7.71 -4.45
C PRO A 190 23.11 -7.07 -3.07
N GLN A 191 22.19 -6.16 -2.68
CA GLN A 191 22.17 -5.53 -1.36
C GLN A 191 21.31 -6.31 -0.34
N GLY A 192 20.76 -7.48 -0.73
CA GLY A 192 19.87 -8.28 0.09
C GLY A 192 18.46 -7.69 0.28
N VAL A 193 18.08 -6.67 -0.50
CA VAL A 193 16.77 -6.02 -0.42
C VAL A 193 15.84 -6.60 -1.48
N ARG A 194 14.74 -7.21 -1.04
CA ARG A 194 13.68 -7.71 -1.92
C ARG A 194 12.72 -6.59 -2.33
N VAL A 195 12.22 -6.62 -3.55
CA VAL A 195 11.21 -5.66 -4.02
C VAL A 195 10.06 -6.41 -4.67
N ASN A 196 8.86 -6.24 -4.16
CA ASN A 196 7.66 -6.88 -4.68
C ASN A 196 6.50 -5.90 -4.77
N GLY A 197 5.40 -6.32 -5.35
CA GLY A 197 4.16 -5.54 -5.40
C GLY A 197 2.93 -6.40 -5.19
N ILE A 198 1.80 -5.75 -4.97
CA ILE A 198 0.47 -6.35 -5.06
C ILE A 198 -0.32 -5.68 -6.16
N LEU A 199 -1.19 -6.42 -6.82
CA LEU A 199 -2.17 -5.90 -7.78
C LEU A 199 -3.55 -5.99 -7.13
N VAL A 200 -4.05 -4.87 -6.61
CA VAL A 200 -5.37 -4.87 -5.98
C VAL A 200 -6.48 -4.71 -7.03
N GLY A 201 -7.55 -5.46 -6.85
CA GLY A 201 -8.82 -5.23 -7.51
C GLY A 201 -9.65 -4.14 -6.83
N LEU A 202 -10.95 -4.36 -6.73
CA LEU A 202 -11.86 -3.46 -6.03
C LEU A 202 -11.82 -3.75 -4.52
N ILE A 203 -11.19 -2.87 -3.77
CA ILE A 203 -11.12 -2.93 -2.30
C ILE A 203 -12.08 -1.89 -1.70
N ASP A 204 -12.84 -2.25 -0.66
CA ASP A 204 -13.65 -1.32 0.13
C ASP A 204 -12.76 -0.19 0.67
N SER A 205 -12.97 0.99 0.14
CA SER A 205 -12.14 2.15 0.41
C SER A 205 -12.99 3.41 0.54
N GLY A 206 -12.43 4.46 1.13
CA GLY A 206 -13.10 5.75 1.21
C GLY A 206 -13.55 6.30 -0.16
N GLN A 207 -12.90 5.92 -1.27
CA GLN A 207 -13.34 6.30 -2.61
C GLN A 207 -14.66 5.63 -2.98
N TRP A 208 -14.82 4.33 -2.70
CA TRP A 208 -16.06 3.62 -2.97
C TRP A 208 -17.17 4.03 -2.03
N ARG A 209 -16.84 4.33 -0.75
CA ARG A 209 -17.81 4.86 0.21
C ARG A 209 -18.34 6.23 -0.23
N ARG A 210 -17.48 7.15 -0.67
CA ARG A 210 -17.92 8.43 -1.24
C ARG A 210 -18.79 8.27 -2.49
N ARG A 211 -18.49 7.33 -3.38
CA ARG A 211 -19.35 7.04 -4.56
C ARG A 211 -20.71 6.50 -4.13
N PHE A 212 -20.74 5.64 -3.14
CA PHE A 212 -21.97 5.14 -2.54
C PHE A 212 -22.82 6.29 -1.94
N ASP A 213 -22.20 7.18 -1.18
CA ASP A 213 -22.88 8.30 -0.55
C ASP A 213 -23.39 9.35 -1.55
N ALA A 214 -22.69 9.52 -2.67
CA ALA A 214 -23.02 10.50 -3.71
C ALA A 214 -24.09 10.01 -4.72
N ARG A 215 -24.56 8.76 -4.63
CA ARG A 215 -25.55 8.24 -5.58
C ARG A 215 -26.93 8.87 -5.38
N ALA A 216 -27.69 9.00 -6.45
CA ALA A 216 -29.07 9.54 -6.40
C ALA A 216 -30.04 8.52 -5.76
N ASP A 217 -29.96 7.25 -6.17
CA ASP A 217 -30.76 6.16 -5.59
C ASP A 217 -30.17 5.70 -4.26
N ARG A 218 -30.93 5.85 -3.19
CA ARG A 218 -30.58 5.45 -1.82
C ARG A 218 -31.36 4.24 -1.31
N SER A 219 -32.05 3.53 -2.19
CA SER A 219 -32.87 2.36 -1.83
C SER A 219 -32.06 1.18 -1.29
N GLN A 220 -30.78 1.09 -1.64
CA GLN A 220 -29.91 -0.01 -1.24
C GLN A 220 -28.96 0.43 -0.12
N ASP A 221 -28.71 -0.45 0.84
CA ASP A 221 -27.62 -0.32 1.78
C ASP A 221 -26.25 -0.59 1.13
N TRP A 222 -25.18 -0.39 1.89
CA TRP A 222 -23.83 -0.63 1.42
C TRP A 222 -23.60 -2.06 0.95
N THR A 223 -24.13 -3.04 1.68
CA THR A 223 -23.90 -4.47 1.39
C THR A 223 -24.55 -4.88 0.08
N ALA A 224 -25.80 -4.48 -0.13
CA ALA A 224 -26.54 -4.75 -1.36
C ALA A 224 -25.88 -4.05 -2.56
N TRP A 225 -25.54 -2.77 -2.43
CA TRP A 225 -24.90 -1.99 -3.48
C TRP A 225 -23.51 -2.51 -3.86
N SER A 226 -22.64 -2.76 -2.87
CA SER A 226 -21.30 -3.26 -3.14
C SER A 226 -21.28 -4.68 -3.70
N GLY A 227 -22.24 -5.52 -3.29
CA GLY A 227 -22.47 -6.83 -3.88
C GLY A 227 -22.97 -6.75 -5.34
N ALA A 228 -23.89 -5.81 -5.64
CA ALA A 228 -24.31 -5.56 -7.01
C ALA A 228 -23.14 -5.07 -7.89
N LEU A 229 -22.34 -4.14 -7.39
CA LEU A 229 -21.12 -3.66 -8.07
C LEU A 229 -20.13 -4.82 -8.33
N ALA A 230 -19.93 -5.71 -7.36
CA ALA A 230 -19.03 -6.85 -7.53
C ALA A 230 -19.51 -7.81 -8.61
N ARG A 231 -20.83 -8.07 -8.69
CA ARG A 231 -21.44 -8.88 -9.77
C ARG A 231 -21.32 -8.20 -11.14
N ASP A 232 -21.60 -6.90 -11.21
CA ASP A 232 -21.45 -6.10 -12.45
C ASP A 232 -20.00 -6.18 -12.97
N LYS A 233 -19.04 -6.02 -12.08
CA LYS A 233 -17.60 -6.14 -12.39
C LYS A 233 -17.13 -7.59 -12.54
N LYS A 234 -18.01 -8.57 -12.43
CA LYS A 234 -17.73 -10.01 -12.58
C LYS A 234 -16.59 -10.50 -11.66
N ILE A 235 -16.58 -10.02 -10.42
CA ILE A 235 -15.64 -10.51 -9.40
C ILE A 235 -16.10 -11.91 -8.96
N PRO A 236 -15.30 -12.99 -9.14
CA PRO A 236 -15.71 -14.35 -8.79
C PRO A 236 -16.13 -14.53 -7.33
N LEU A 237 -15.45 -13.85 -6.37
CA LEU A 237 -15.85 -13.88 -4.97
C LEU A 237 -17.10 -13.04 -4.64
N GLN A 238 -17.73 -12.37 -5.62
CA GLN A 238 -18.98 -11.62 -5.55
C GLN A 238 -19.05 -10.54 -4.46
N ARG A 239 -17.91 -10.03 -4.04
CA ARG A 239 -17.79 -8.94 -3.07
C ARG A 239 -16.56 -8.09 -3.35
N LEU A 240 -16.52 -6.89 -2.79
CA LEU A 240 -15.27 -6.13 -2.72
C LEU A 240 -14.31 -6.80 -1.70
N GLY A 241 -13.02 -6.67 -1.94
CA GLY A 241 -12.02 -7.03 -0.95
C GLY A 241 -12.03 -6.06 0.23
N ARG A 242 -11.57 -6.49 1.39
CA ARG A 242 -11.38 -5.61 2.55
C ARG A 242 -9.93 -5.11 2.60
N PRO A 243 -9.68 -3.93 3.21
CA PRO A 243 -8.33 -3.41 3.40
C PRO A 243 -7.38 -4.39 4.14
N ASP A 244 -7.90 -5.12 5.12
CA ASP A 244 -7.14 -6.12 5.88
C ASP A 244 -6.70 -7.31 5.01
N GLU A 245 -7.48 -7.71 4.00
CA GLU A 245 -7.08 -8.77 3.05
C GLU A 245 -5.91 -8.33 2.17
N ALA A 246 -5.90 -7.08 1.73
CA ALA A 246 -4.74 -6.52 1.02
C ALA A 246 -3.52 -6.35 1.95
N ALA A 247 -3.74 -5.96 3.20
CA ALA A 247 -2.69 -5.83 4.21
C ALA A 247 -1.98 -7.16 4.50
N GLN A 248 -2.71 -8.28 4.54
CA GLN A 248 -2.11 -9.61 4.69
C GLN A 248 -1.09 -9.91 3.58
N ALA A 249 -1.44 -9.63 2.34
CA ALA A 249 -0.55 -9.82 1.20
C ALA A 249 0.69 -8.89 1.27
N LEU A 250 0.50 -7.62 1.65
CA LEU A 250 1.60 -6.66 1.82
C LEU A 250 2.56 -7.10 2.93
N VAL A 251 2.04 -7.48 4.07
CA VAL A 251 2.86 -7.90 5.21
C VAL A 251 3.56 -9.24 4.92
N PHE A 252 2.91 -10.20 4.23
CA PHE A 252 3.58 -11.41 3.76
C PHE A 252 4.79 -11.07 2.87
N LEU A 253 4.63 -10.18 1.88
CA LEU A 253 5.72 -9.80 0.99
C LEU A 253 6.80 -8.93 1.67
N ALA A 254 6.45 -8.21 2.73
CA ALA A 254 7.37 -7.37 3.48
C ALA A 254 8.21 -8.16 4.50
N CYS A 255 7.73 -9.29 5.00
CA CYS A 255 8.38 -10.04 6.07
C CYS A 255 9.22 -11.22 5.56
N PRO A 256 10.08 -11.84 6.42
CA PRO A 256 10.93 -12.97 6.06
C PRO A 256 10.21 -14.21 5.52
N ALA A 257 8.90 -14.34 5.76
CA ALA A 257 8.11 -15.47 5.23
C ALA A 257 8.14 -15.55 3.68
N SER A 258 8.46 -14.44 3.01
CA SER A 258 8.63 -14.38 1.55
C SER A 258 10.10 -14.23 1.11
N SER A 259 11.06 -14.76 1.88
CA SER A 259 12.51 -14.54 1.71
C SER A 259 13.06 -14.93 0.32
N TYR A 260 12.39 -15.84 -0.39
CA TYR A 260 12.78 -16.23 -1.75
C TYR A 260 11.89 -15.63 -2.84
N THR A 261 11.19 -14.51 -2.52
CA THR A 261 10.29 -13.82 -3.46
C THR A 261 10.76 -12.40 -3.69
N THR A 262 11.16 -12.07 -4.93
CA THR A 262 11.51 -10.73 -5.38
C THR A 262 11.11 -10.52 -6.84
N GLY A 263 10.74 -9.30 -7.22
CA GLY A 263 10.27 -8.94 -8.56
C GLY A 263 8.86 -9.47 -8.89
N ALA A 264 8.14 -10.00 -7.92
CA ALA A 264 6.82 -10.59 -8.10
C ALA A 264 5.70 -9.57 -7.85
N HIS A 265 4.52 -9.84 -8.43
CA HIS A 265 3.28 -9.16 -8.11
C HIS A 265 2.23 -10.19 -7.71
N LEU A 266 1.73 -10.06 -6.48
CA LEU A 266 0.64 -10.90 -5.97
C LEU A 266 -0.71 -10.27 -6.31
N ASP A 267 -1.60 -11.04 -6.94
CA ASP A 267 -2.95 -10.61 -7.24
C ASP A 267 -3.86 -10.70 -6.00
N VAL A 268 -4.48 -9.58 -5.64
CA VAL A 268 -5.41 -9.45 -4.51
C VAL A 268 -6.73 -8.86 -5.03
N SER A 269 -7.46 -9.64 -5.82
CA SER A 269 -8.61 -9.14 -6.57
C SER A 269 -9.88 -9.96 -6.45
N GLY A 270 -9.88 -11.03 -5.67
CA GLY A 270 -11.03 -11.93 -5.57
C GLY A 270 -11.33 -12.68 -6.87
N GLY A 271 -10.30 -12.88 -7.71
CA GLY A 271 -10.40 -13.52 -9.02
C GLY A 271 -10.84 -12.59 -10.16
N HIS A 272 -10.89 -11.28 -9.92
CA HIS A 272 -11.26 -10.28 -10.96
C HIS A 272 -10.22 -10.21 -12.09
N SER A 273 -8.95 -10.56 -11.82
CA SER A 273 -7.91 -10.62 -12.86
C SER A 273 -8.26 -11.64 -13.94
N ARG A 274 -8.07 -11.25 -15.19
CA ARG A 274 -8.22 -12.12 -16.36
C ARG A 274 -6.88 -12.63 -16.89
N HIS A 275 -5.81 -12.34 -16.16
CA HIS A 275 -4.44 -12.69 -16.52
C HIS A 275 -3.84 -13.55 -15.43
N ALA A 276 -3.15 -14.62 -15.85
CA ALA A 276 -2.35 -15.45 -14.95
C ALA A 276 -1.03 -14.76 -14.60
#